data_ec8235e9b29625539adc56064d4211cd
#
_entry.id   ec8235e9b29625539adc56064d4211cd
#
_cell.length_a   1.000
_cell.length_b   1.000
_cell.length_c   1.000
_cell.angle_alpha   90.00
_cell.angle_beta   90.00
_cell.angle_gamma   90.00
#
_symmetry.space_group_name_H-M   'P 1'
#
loop_
_entity.id
_entity.type
_entity.pdbx_description
1 polymer ?
#
loop_
_entity_poly.entity_id
_entity_poly.type
_entity_poly.pdbx_seq_one_letter_code
_entity_poly.pdbx_strand_id
1 'polypeptide(L)' 'MPLTFAEKIKIIMGRRNMSFVDLAAKLGTTRQNVSNKMGKSNFSEEDMRKIADLLDCDYEGPVLKMRDTGEEI' A
#
# COMPACT_ATOMS: atom_id res chain seq x y z
N MET A 1 -15.45 -11.32 3.24
CA MET A 1 -14.56 -11.41 2.07
C MET A 1 -13.19 -10.84 2.42
N PRO A 2 -12.13 -11.48 2.00
CA PRO A 2 -10.80 -10.94 2.25
C PRO A 2 -10.60 -9.65 1.45
N LEU A 3 -9.88 -8.72 2.05
CA LEU A 3 -9.56 -7.46 1.38
C LEU A 3 -8.51 -7.69 0.30
N THR A 4 -8.63 -6.97 -0.80
CA THR A 4 -7.57 -6.96 -1.82
C THR A 4 -6.38 -6.17 -1.29
N PHE A 5 -5.23 -6.34 -1.93
CA PHE A 5 -4.04 -5.57 -1.55
C PHE A 5 -4.32 -4.06 -1.68
N ALA A 6 -5.00 -3.65 -2.75
CA ALA A 6 -5.36 -2.24 -2.95
C ALA A 6 -6.21 -1.70 -1.81
N GLU A 7 -7.20 -2.47 -1.35
CA GLU A 7 -8.05 -2.06 -0.22
C GLU A 7 -7.24 -1.93 1.07
N LYS A 8 -6.33 -2.86 1.33
CA LYS A 8 -5.45 -2.81 2.49
C LYS A 8 -4.56 -1.57 2.47
N ILE A 9 -4.00 -1.25 1.31
CA ILE A 9 -3.15 -0.06 1.15
C ILE A 9 -3.96 1.21 1.42
N LYS A 10 -5.20 1.29 0.94
CA LYS A 10 -6.05 2.45 1.20
C LYS A 10 -6.31 2.64 2.69
N ILE A 11 -6.56 1.55 3.41
CA ILE A 11 -6.78 1.60 4.86
C ILE A 11 -5.52 2.12 5.57
N ILE A 12 -4.36 1.58 5.22
CA ILE A 12 -3.09 1.98 5.83
C ILE A 12 -2.78 3.43 5.52
N MET A 13 -2.97 3.86 4.28
CA MET A 13 -2.76 5.26 3.89
C MET A 13 -3.65 6.20 4.69
N GLY A 14 -4.90 5.81 4.91
CA GLY A 14 -5.82 6.60 5.74
C GLY A 14 -5.32 6.74 7.17
N ARG A 15 -4.80 5.68 7.74
CA ARG A 15 -4.26 5.71 9.11
C ARG A 15 -2.99 6.53 9.23
N ARG A 16 -2.20 6.59 8.15
CA ARG A 16 -0.97 7.37 8.13
C ARG A 16 -1.16 8.77 7.56
N ASN A 17 -2.40 9.13 7.27
CA ASN A 17 -2.76 10.44 6.72
C ASN A 17 -1.97 10.73 5.43
N MET A 18 -1.89 9.75 4.56
CA MET A 18 -1.13 9.81 3.32
C MET A 18 -2.06 9.82 2.12
N SER A 19 -1.79 10.66 1.14
CA SER A 19 -2.56 10.73 -0.11
C SER A 19 -1.89 9.92 -1.22
N PHE A 20 -2.60 9.73 -2.34
CA PHE A 20 -2.02 9.09 -3.52
C PHE A 20 -0.84 9.90 -4.09
N VAL A 21 -0.90 11.21 -3.97
CA VAL A 21 0.22 12.09 -4.40
C VAL A 21 1.46 11.79 -3.56
N ASP A 22 1.29 11.64 -2.25
CA ASP A 22 2.40 11.31 -1.35
C ASP A 22 3.00 9.95 -1.68
N LEU A 23 2.14 8.95 -1.90
CA LEU A 23 2.61 7.61 -2.26
C LEU A 23 3.33 7.62 -3.60
N ALA A 24 2.79 8.32 -4.59
CA ALA A 24 3.41 8.43 -5.92
C ALA A 24 4.79 9.06 -5.82
N ALA A 25 4.94 10.10 -5.02
CA ALA A 25 6.24 10.76 -4.81
C ALA A 25 7.26 9.78 -4.22
N LYS A 26 6.85 8.98 -3.25
CA LYS A 26 7.73 7.98 -2.62
C LYS A 26 8.11 6.85 -3.58
N LEU A 27 7.20 6.50 -4.49
CA LEU A 27 7.44 5.46 -5.49
C LEU A 27 8.21 5.97 -6.71
N GLY A 28 8.36 7.28 -6.85
CA GLY A 28 9.00 7.88 -8.01
C GLY A 28 8.15 7.80 -9.27
N THR A 29 6.83 7.85 -9.12
CA THR A 29 5.88 7.77 -10.22
C THR A 29 4.83 8.88 -10.11
N THR A 30 3.78 8.81 -10.92
CA THR A 30 2.71 9.80 -10.92
C THR A 30 1.50 9.32 -10.14
N ARG A 31 0.69 10.26 -9.64
CA ARG A 31 -0.58 9.95 -9.00
C ARG A 31 -1.48 9.12 -9.91
N GLN A 32 -1.46 9.43 -11.22
CA GLN A 32 -2.28 8.72 -12.20
C GLN A 32 -1.89 7.22 -12.27
N ASN A 33 -0.59 6.92 -12.25
CA ASN A 33 -0.12 5.54 -12.26
C ASN A 33 -0.54 4.80 -11.00
N VAL A 34 -0.42 5.45 -9.83
CA VAL A 34 -0.87 4.85 -8.56
C VAL A 34 -2.36 4.57 -8.62
N SER A 35 -3.15 5.55 -9.04
CA SER A 35 -4.60 5.41 -9.15
C SER A 35 -4.98 4.26 -10.08
N ASN A 36 -4.31 4.15 -11.24
CA ASN A 36 -4.57 3.08 -12.20
C ASN A 36 -4.26 1.70 -11.61
N LYS A 37 -3.12 1.57 -10.94
CA LYS A 37 -2.75 0.30 -10.30
C LYS A 37 -3.73 -0.08 -9.20
N MET A 38 -4.15 0.89 -8.41
CA MET A 38 -5.12 0.65 -7.33
C MET A 38 -6.47 0.20 -7.89
N GLY A 39 -6.91 0.84 -8.97
CA GLY A 39 -8.18 0.50 -9.59
C GLY A 39 -8.20 -0.89 -10.22
N LYS A 40 -7.08 -1.31 -10.78
CA LYS A 40 -6.96 -2.63 -11.44
C LYS A 40 -6.46 -3.72 -10.51
N SER A 41 -6.03 -3.37 -9.31
CA SER A 41 -5.37 -4.30 -8.37
C SER A 41 -4.22 -5.05 -9.04
N ASN A 42 -3.49 -4.37 -9.92
CA ASN A 42 -2.44 -4.97 -10.72
C ASN A 42 -1.06 -4.70 -10.12
N PHE A 43 -0.77 -5.41 -9.04
CA PHE A 43 0.50 -5.29 -8.34
C PHE A 43 1.29 -6.58 -8.45
N SER A 44 2.57 -6.48 -8.82
CA SER A 44 3.50 -7.60 -8.74
C SER A 44 3.90 -7.78 -7.26
N GLU A 45 4.49 -8.93 -6.94
CA GLU A 45 4.98 -9.16 -5.58
C GLU A 45 6.04 -8.13 -5.19
N GLU A 46 6.90 -7.76 -6.13
CA GLU A 46 7.91 -6.73 -5.89
C GLU A 46 7.27 -5.38 -5.58
N ASP A 47 6.21 -5.00 -6.32
CA ASP A 47 5.46 -3.77 -6.06
C ASP A 47 4.83 -3.81 -4.66
N MET A 48 4.24 -4.94 -4.29
CA MET A 48 3.59 -5.07 -2.98
C MET A 48 4.58 -4.92 -1.84
N ARG A 49 5.76 -5.55 -1.96
CA ARG A 49 6.81 -5.43 -0.95
C ARG A 49 7.33 -4.00 -0.84
N LYS A 50 7.53 -3.34 -1.97
CA LYS A 50 8.02 -1.97 -2.02
C LYS A 50 7.02 -1.01 -1.38
N ILE A 51 5.74 -1.13 -1.72
CA ILE A 51 4.70 -0.28 -1.15
C ILE A 51 4.57 -0.50 0.35
N ALA A 52 4.60 -1.74 0.80
CA ALA A 52 4.53 -2.06 2.22
C ALA A 52 5.68 -1.40 2.99
N ASP A 53 6.89 -1.50 2.47
CA ASP A 53 8.07 -0.90 3.09
C ASP A 53 7.94 0.64 3.16
N LEU A 54 7.45 1.26 2.10
CA LEU A 54 7.25 2.71 2.07
C LEU A 54 6.18 3.17 3.06
N LEU A 55 5.23 2.31 3.39
CA LEU A 55 4.18 2.59 4.37
C LEU A 55 4.56 2.14 5.77
N ASP A 56 5.82 1.75 5.98
CA ASP A 56 6.32 1.28 7.26
C ASP A 56 5.56 0.05 7.76
N CYS A 57 5.35 -0.90 6.86
CA CYS A 57 4.66 -2.16 7.14
C CYS A 57 5.53 -3.34 6.73
N ASP A 58 5.37 -4.45 7.43
CA ASP A 58 5.97 -5.72 7.04
C ASP A 58 4.98 -6.46 6.13
N TYR A 59 5.49 -6.94 5.00
CA TYR A 59 4.71 -7.74 4.08
C TYR A 59 4.87 -9.22 4.43
N GLU A 60 3.82 -9.82 4.97
CA GLU A 60 3.82 -11.21 5.41
C GLU A 60 2.75 -12.00 4.64
N GLY A 61 2.99 -12.21 3.34
CA GLY A 61 2.02 -12.88 2.48
C GLY A 61 0.77 -12.03 2.30
N PRO A 62 -0.42 -12.53 2.66
CA PRO A 62 -1.66 -11.75 2.50
C PRO A 62 -1.87 -10.69 3.58
N VAL A 63 -0.98 -10.62 4.57
CA VAL A 63 -1.12 -9.73 5.71
C VAL A 63 -0.08 -8.62 5.66
N LEU A 64 -0.51 -7.39 5.94
CA LEU A 64 0.37 -6.24 6.11
C LEU A 64 0.37 -5.86 7.60
N LYS A 65 1.53 -5.93 8.22
CA LYS A 65 1.68 -5.62 9.63
C LYS A 65 2.34 -4.26 9.79
N MET A 66 1.63 -3.34 10.43
CA MET A 66 2.15 -2.00 10.70
C MET A 66 3.23 -2.07 11.76
N ARG A 67 4.44 -1.57 11.44
CA ARG A 67 5.61 -1.70 12.32
C ARG A 67 5.47 -0.91 13.61
N ASP A 68 4.78 0.23 13.57
CA ASP A 68 4.64 1.10 14.74
C ASP A 68 3.59 0.61 15.73
N THR A 69 2.45 0.13 15.25
CA THR A 69 1.34 -0.30 16.11
C THR A 69 1.24 -1.82 16.25
N GLY A 70 1.84 -2.56 15.31
CA GLY A 70 1.71 -4.01 15.27
C GLY A 70 0.36 -4.49 14.73
N GLU A 71 -0.47 -3.58 14.25
CA GLU A 71 -1.77 -3.93 13.71
C GLU A 71 -1.62 -4.67 12.38
N GLU A 72 -2.41 -5.73 12.20
CA GLU A 72 -2.42 -6.52 10.97
C GLU A 72 -3.67 -6.18 10.14
N ILE A 73 -3.45 -6.00 8.86
CA ILE A 73 -4.55 -5.66 7.94
C ILE A 73 -4.63 -6.62 6.76
#